data_4d3d7737489358059483958fd8041a82
#
_entry.id   4d3d7737489358059483958fd8041a82
#
_cell.length_a   1.000
_cell.length_b   1.000
_cell.length_c   1.000
_cell.angle_alpha   90.00
_cell.angle_beta   90.00
_cell.angle_gamma   90.00
#
_symmetry.space_group_name_H-M   'P 1'
#
loop_
_entity.id
_entity.type
_entity.pdbx_description
1 polymer ?
#
loop_
_entity_poly.entity_id
_entity_poly.type
_entity_poly.pdbx_seq_one_letter_code
_entity_poly.pdbx_strand_id
1 'polypeptide(L)'
;DYKLKGLELGADDYVFKPFNATVLSARIKNLIENRKMLRSRFSKELNISPSEVTVTSPDEKFLTDALKIIEDHIADSDFNVDRLVELVGMSRSVVYRKLKNLTGQSANDFIKTIRLKRAAQILKQNKLTISEVSYETGFNDPQYFSKCFHKQFGMTPTQYISETMSKN
;
A
#
# COMPACT_ATOMS: atom_id res chain seq x y z
N ASP A 1 23.41 1.60 -18.88
CA ASP A 1 23.45 2.89 -18.19
C ASP A 1 23.48 2.64 -16.67
N TYR A 2 24.60 3.01 -16.03
CA TYR A 2 24.81 2.80 -14.58
C TYR A 2 23.76 3.48 -13.72
N LYS A 3 23.18 4.58 -14.19
CA LYS A 3 22.12 5.34 -13.49
C LYS A 3 20.82 4.53 -13.44
N LEU A 4 20.42 3.95 -14.56
CA LEU A 4 19.23 3.11 -14.66
C LEU A 4 19.36 1.89 -13.75
N LYS A 5 20.50 1.22 -13.80
CA LYS A 5 20.81 0.04 -12.98
C LYS A 5 20.84 0.36 -11.48
N GLY A 6 21.32 1.54 -11.07
CA GLY A 6 21.29 1.98 -9.68
C GLY A 6 19.87 2.22 -9.18
N LEU A 7 19.01 2.85 -9.99
CA LEU A 7 17.60 3.07 -9.67
C LEU A 7 16.81 1.77 -9.62
N GLU A 8 17.05 0.83 -10.54
CA GLU A 8 16.47 -0.51 -10.54
C GLU A 8 16.89 -1.32 -9.29
N LEU A 9 18.08 -1.11 -8.78
CA LEU A 9 18.57 -1.70 -7.53
C LEU A 9 18.02 -0.99 -6.26
N GLY A 10 17.14 0.01 -6.44
CA GLY A 10 16.45 0.67 -5.34
C GLY A 10 17.16 1.89 -4.78
N ALA A 11 18.05 2.52 -5.55
CA ALA A 11 18.53 3.86 -5.22
C ALA A 11 17.39 4.88 -5.41
N ASP A 12 17.25 5.80 -4.46
CA ASP A 12 16.18 6.81 -4.47
C ASP A 12 16.51 7.97 -5.41
N ASP A 13 17.80 8.27 -5.59
CA ASP A 13 18.31 9.28 -6.53
C ASP A 13 19.78 9.00 -6.87
N TYR A 14 20.27 9.66 -7.91
CA TYR A 14 21.64 9.55 -8.39
C TYR A 14 22.32 10.92 -8.46
N VAL A 15 23.48 11.05 -7.83
CA VAL A 15 24.23 12.31 -7.78
C VAL A 15 25.61 12.10 -8.41
N PHE A 16 25.94 12.90 -9.42
CA PHE A 16 27.23 12.86 -10.08
C PHE A 16 28.26 13.66 -9.30
N LYS A 17 29.49 13.17 -9.29
CA LYS A 17 30.66 13.95 -8.82
C LYS A 17 31.23 14.77 -9.99
N PRO A 18 31.63 16.03 -9.77
CA PRO A 18 31.51 16.81 -8.54
C PRO A 18 30.08 17.27 -8.27
N PHE A 19 29.63 17.32 -7.01
CA PHE A 19 28.29 17.74 -6.61
C PHE A 19 28.31 18.96 -5.70
N ASN A 20 27.29 19.78 -5.82
CA ASN A 20 27.06 20.92 -4.95
C ASN A 20 26.37 20.45 -3.66
N ALA A 21 26.94 20.73 -2.50
CA ALA A 21 26.41 20.31 -1.21
C ALA A 21 25.00 20.90 -0.92
N THR A 22 24.75 22.14 -1.34
CA THR A 22 23.44 22.80 -1.17
C THR A 22 22.37 22.09 -1.99
N VAL A 23 22.68 21.76 -3.25
CA VAL A 23 21.75 21.00 -4.13
C VAL A 23 21.49 19.60 -3.58
N LEU A 24 22.52 18.93 -3.09
CA LEU A 24 22.38 17.61 -2.47
C LEU A 24 21.48 17.66 -1.24
N SER A 25 21.70 18.65 -0.35
CA SER A 25 20.89 18.85 0.85
C SER A 25 19.42 19.12 0.51
N ALA A 26 19.15 19.95 -0.51
CA ALA A 26 17.80 20.24 -0.97
C ALA A 26 17.11 18.97 -1.52
N ARG A 27 17.81 18.14 -2.31
CA ARG A 27 17.27 16.86 -2.81
C ARG A 27 16.94 15.88 -1.69
N ILE A 28 17.84 15.73 -0.70
CA ILE A 28 17.60 14.87 0.47
C ILE A 28 16.37 15.36 1.23
N LYS A 29 16.25 16.67 1.47
CA LYS A 29 15.09 17.25 2.15
C LYS A 29 13.79 16.95 1.42
N ASN A 30 13.76 17.16 0.10
CA ASN A 30 12.59 16.88 -0.73
C ASN A 30 12.19 15.41 -0.69
N LEU A 31 13.14 14.47 -0.75
CA LEU A 31 12.89 13.03 -0.64
C LEU A 31 12.27 12.68 0.72
N ILE A 32 12.79 13.25 1.81
CA ILE A 32 12.26 13.02 3.16
C ILE A 32 10.83 13.57 3.29
N GLU A 33 10.58 14.79 2.79
CA GLU A 33 9.26 15.42 2.85
C GLU A 33 8.23 14.67 2.01
N ASN A 34 8.57 14.24 0.79
CA ASN A 34 7.71 13.44 -0.06
C ASN A 34 7.35 12.10 0.61
N ARG A 35 8.30 11.42 1.25
CA ARG A 35 8.05 10.19 1.99
C ARG A 35 7.13 10.40 3.18
N LYS A 36 7.30 11.49 3.93
CA LYS A 36 6.38 11.84 5.04
C LYS A 36 4.96 12.07 4.52
N MET A 37 4.83 12.76 3.40
CA MET A 37 3.54 13.05 2.78
C MET A 37 2.84 11.77 2.30
N LEU A 38 3.55 10.90 1.56
CA LEU A 38 3.05 9.59 1.12
C LEU A 38 2.60 8.73 2.30
N ARG A 39 3.41 8.68 3.36
CA ARG A 39 3.09 7.94 4.58
C ARG A 39 1.82 8.47 5.26
N SER A 40 1.67 9.79 5.35
CA SER A 40 0.48 10.42 5.94
C SER A 40 -0.77 10.14 5.11
N ARG A 41 -0.69 10.25 3.78
CA ARG A 41 -1.80 9.94 2.87
C ARG A 41 -2.20 8.48 2.98
N PHE A 42 -1.25 7.56 2.91
CA PHE A 42 -1.52 6.13 3.04
C PHE A 42 -2.18 5.75 4.37
N SER A 43 -1.80 6.42 5.47
CA SER A 43 -2.38 6.18 6.79
C SER A 43 -3.80 6.71 6.94
N LYS A 44 -4.13 7.84 6.29
CA LYS A 44 -5.40 8.56 6.50
C LYS A 44 -6.49 8.19 5.49
N GLU A 45 -6.14 7.85 4.26
CA GLU A 45 -7.13 7.65 3.20
C GLU A 45 -7.60 6.20 3.13
N LEU A 46 -8.92 5.99 3.29
CA LEU A 46 -9.59 4.72 3.03
C LEU A 46 -9.59 4.34 1.54
N ASN A 47 -9.47 5.34 0.66
CA ASN A 47 -9.55 5.19 -0.80
C ASN A 47 -8.21 5.62 -1.43
N ILE A 48 -7.19 4.79 -1.39
CA ILE A 48 -6.04 4.99 -2.26
C ILE A 48 -6.30 4.19 -3.53
N SER A 49 -6.86 4.87 -4.54
CA SER A 49 -6.91 4.32 -5.89
C SER A 49 -5.58 4.57 -6.59
N PRO A 50 -5.04 3.60 -7.34
CA PRO A 50 -3.80 3.80 -8.12
C PRO A 50 -3.87 5.01 -9.05
N SER A 51 -5.10 5.37 -9.50
CA SER A 51 -5.37 6.51 -10.39
C SER A 51 -5.24 7.89 -9.73
N GLU A 52 -5.24 7.97 -8.39
CA GLU A 52 -5.18 9.23 -7.65
C GLU A 52 -3.75 9.65 -7.28
N VAL A 53 -2.77 8.77 -7.52
CA VAL A 53 -1.36 9.06 -7.27
C VAL A 53 -0.77 9.67 -8.54
N THR A 54 -0.53 10.98 -8.53
CA THR A 54 0.23 11.64 -9.60
C THR A 54 1.67 11.11 -9.55
N VAL A 55 2.08 10.36 -10.57
CA VAL A 55 3.39 9.69 -10.60
C VAL A 55 4.48 10.73 -10.88
N THR A 56 5.11 11.24 -9.85
CA THR A 56 6.18 12.25 -9.94
C THR A 56 7.55 11.73 -9.49
N SER A 57 7.59 10.63 -8.74
CA SER A 57 8.85 10.07 -8.23
C SER A 57 8.91 8.55 -8.40
N PRO A 58 10.11 7.93 -8.40
CA PRO A 58 10.27 6.48 -8.43
C PRO A 58 9.58 5.76 -7.26
N ASP A 59 9.47 6.42 -6.11
CA ASP A 59 8.78 5.89 -4.93
C ASP A 59 7.26 5.85 -5.12
N GLU A 60 6.69 6.92 -5.72
CA GLU A 60 5.26 6.96 -6.07
C GLU A 60 4.91 5.91 -7.11
N LYS A 61 5.75 5.76 -8.15
CA LYS A 61 5.57 4.72 -9.15
C LYS A 61 5.58 3.33 -8.53
N PHE A 62 6.58 3.02 -7.69
CA PHE A 62 6.65 1.74 -6.97
C PHE A 62 5.39 1.48 -6.15
N LEU A 63 4.91 2.48 -5.40
CA LEU A 63 3.72 2.32 -4.57
C LEU A 63 2.46 2.10 -5.41
N THR A 64 2.32 2.85 -6.51
CA THR A 64 1.21 2.69 -7.46
C THR A 64 1.20 1.31 -8.10
N ASP A 65 2.36 0.82 -8.56
CA ASP A 65 2.50 -0.51 -9.15
C ASP A 65 2.17 -1.61 -8.13
N ALA A 66 2.69 -1.49 -6.89
CA ALA A 66 2.42 -2.43 -5.81
C ALA A 66 0.92 -2.46 -5.43
N LEU A 67 0.26 -1.30 -5.34
CA LEU A 67 -1.18 -1.19 -5.08
C LEU A 67 -1.98 -1.88 -6.18
N LYS A 68 -1.69 -1.58 -7.44
CA LYS A 68 -2.37 -2.19 -8.59
C LYS A 68 -2.22 -3.70 -8.60
N ILE A 69 -1.01 -4.22 -8.40
CA ILE A 69 -0.75 -5.66 -8.35
C ILE A 69 -1.58 -6.33 -7.24
N ILE A 70 -1.65 -5.72 -6.06
CA ILE A 70 -2.45 -6.28 -4.95
C ILE A 70 -3.95 -6.23 -5.27
N GLU A 71 -4.44 -5.14 -5.88
CA GLU A 71 -5.84 -5.01 -6.28
C GLU A 71 -6.22 -6.03 -7.37
N ASP A 72 -5.37 -6.26 -8.35
CA ASP A 72 -5.58 -7.27 -9.40
C ASP A 72 -5.64 -8.70 -8.83
N HIS A 73 -5.09 -8.94 -7.63
CA HIS A 73 -5.08 -10.23 -6.94
C HIS A 73 -5.84 -10.20 -5.60
N ILE A 74 -6.78 -9.27 -5.44
CA ILE A 74 -7.40 -8.98 -4.15
C ILE A 74 -8.13 -10.18 -3.54
N ALA A 75 -8.83 -10.96 -4.36
CA ALA A 75 -9.59 -12.13 -3.95
C ALA A 75 -8.75 -13.42 -3.85
N ASP A 76 -7.51 -13.39 -4.38
CA ASP A 76 -6.62 -14.55 -4.33
C ASP A 76 -6.03 -14.70 -2.92
N SER A 77 -6.52 -15.68 -2.16
CA SER A 77 -6.07 -15.96 -0.80
C SER A 77 -4.62 -16.44 -0.71
N ASP A 78 -4.08 -17.00 -1.79
CA ASP A 78 -2.70 -17.50 -1.85
C ASP A 78 -1.71 -16.41 -2.26
N PHE A 79 -2.22 -15.25 -2.70
CA PHE A 79 -1.38 -14.10 -3.01
C PHE A 79 -0.64 -13.60 -1.75
N ASN A 80 0.66 -13.66 -1.80
CA ASN A 80 1.55 -13.35 -0.69
C ASN A 80 2.69 -12.39 -1.11
N VAL A 81 3.57 -12.07 -0.16
CA VAL A 81 4.68 -11.14 -0.39
C VAL A 81 5.67 -11.65 -1.45
N ASP A 82 5.89 -12.95 -1.56
CA ASP A 82 6.81 -13.51 -2.55
C ASP A 82 6.28 -13.30 -3.96
N ARG A 83 4.96 -13.46 -4.14
CA ARG A 83 4.29 -13.17 -5.41
C ARG A 83 4.30 -11.68 -5.73
N LEU A 84 4.09 -10.81 -4.72
CA LEU A 84 4.23 -9.37 -4.91
C LEU A 84 5.65 -8.99 -5.37
N VAL A 85 6.68 -9.54 -4.72
CA VAL A 85 8.10 -9.30 -5.06
C VAL A 85 8.40 -9.69 -6.50
N GLU A 86 7.93 -10.87 -6.92
CA GLU A 86 8.07 -11.37 -8.29
C GLU A 86 7.44 -10.42 -9.31
N LEU A 87 6.19 -10.01 -9.08
CA LEU A 87 5.43 -9.18 -10.02
C LEU A 87 5.93 -7.73 -10.08
N VAL A 88 6.44 -7.19 -8.97
CA VAL A 88 7.08 -5.87 -8.93
C VAL A 88 8.41 -5.86 -9.68
N GLY A 89 9.07 -7.03 -9.84
CA GLY A 89 10.35 -7.16 -10.54
C GLY A 89 11.54 -6.55 -9.80
N MET A 90 11.47 -6.42 -8.47
CA MET A 90 12.54 -5.92 -7.62
C MET A 90 13.00 -7.01 -6.64
N SER A 91 14.23 -6.88 -6.09
CA SER A 91 14.67 -7.81 -5.07
C SER A 91 13.82 -7.71 -3.78
N ARG A 92 13.68 -8.84 -3.08
CA ARG A 92 12.91 -8.92 -1.83
C ARG A 92 13.31 -7.84 -0.82
N SER A 93 14.61 -7.64 -0.61
CA SER A 93 15.13 -6.63 0.32
C SER A 93 14.74 -5.20 -0.07
N VAL A 94 14.71 -4.89 -1.36
CA VAL A 94 14.28 -3.59 -1.88
C VAL A 94 12.80 -3.37 -1.64
N VAL A 95 11.94 -4.35 -1.96
CA VAL A 95 10.49 -4.26 -1.76
C VAL A 95 10.17 -4.06 -0.27
N TYR A 96 10.75 -4.87 0.62
CA TYR A 96 10.54 -4.74 2.07
C TYR A 96 10.96 -3.37 2.60
N ARG A 97 12.14 -2.89 2.21
CA ARG A 97 12.65 -1.58 2.61
C ARG A 97 11.76 -0.44 2.11
N LYS A 98 11.38 -0.48 0.82
CA LYS A 98 10.51 0.56 0.23
C LYS A 98 9.13 0.59 0.90
N LEU A 99 8.46 -0.54 1.05
CA LEU A 99 7.17 -0.59 1.74
C LEU A 99 7.27 -0.08 3.17
N LYS A 100 8.30 -0.50 3.94
CA LYS A 100 8.51 -0.01 5.30
C LYS A 100 8.75 1.50 5.36
N ASN A 101 9.56 2.03 4.44
CA ASN A 101 9.88 3.46 4.41
C ASN A 101 8.70 4.32 3.96
N LEU A 102 7.94 3.88 2.94
CA LEU A 102 6.86 4.65 2.33
C LEU A 102 5.55 4.56 3.12
N THR A 103 5.26 3.40 3.70
CA THR A 103 3.97 3.15 4.37
C THR A 103 4.09 3.01 5.89
N GLY A 104 5.28 2.76 6.40
CA GLY A 104 5.51 2.44 7.81
C GLY A 104 5.16 1.00 8.18
N GLN A 105 4.67 0.20 7.24
CA GLN A 105 4.16 -1.14 7.45
C GLN A 105 5.16 -2.21 6.99
N SER A 106 5.03 -3.43 7.51
CA SER A 106 5.65 -4.59 6.90
C SER A 106 4.95 -4.93 5.57
N ALA A 107 5.61 -5.69 4.69
CA ALA A 107 5.01 -6.08 3.41
C ALA A 107 3.72 -6.91 3.58
N ASN A 108 3.69 -7.81 4.58
CA ASN A 108 2.49 -8.57 4.93
C ASN A 108 1.35 -7.68 5.43
N ASP A 109 1.67 -6.71 6.30
CA ASP A 109 0.65 -5.78 6.83
C ASP A 109 0.16 -4.84 5.73
N PHE A 110 1.00 -4.49 4.77
CA PHE A 110 0.63 -3.68 3.62
C PHE A 110 -0.44 -4.39 2.77
N ILE A 111 -0.21 -5.64 2.35
CA ILE A 111 -1.20 -6.44 1.61
C ILE A 111 -2.50 -6.55 2.40
N LYS A 112 -2.40 -6.89 3.69
CA LYS A 112 -3.56 -7.00 4.59
C LYS A 112 -4.35 -5.69 4.69
N THR A 113 -3.66 -4.55 4.82
CA THR A 113 -4.30 -3.23 4.89
C THR A 113 -5.07 -2.90 3.62
N ILE A 114 -4.52 -3.21 2.44
CA ILE A 114 -5.23 -3.00 1.16
C ILE A 114 -6.49 -3.87 1.09
N ARG A 115 -6.39 -5.15 1.43
CA ARG A 115 -7.54 -6.07 1.50
C ARG A 115 -8.63 -5.54 2.43
N LEU A 116 -8.27 -5.08 3.62
CA LEU A 116 -9.23 -4.54 4.60
C LEU A 116 -9.84 -3.21 4.13
N LYS A 117 -9.08 -2.34 3.48
CA LYS A 117 -9.63 -1.12 2.87
C LYS A 117 -10.63 -1.44 1.77
N ARG A 118 -10.33 -2.43 0.91
CA ARG A 118 -11.25 -2.90 -0.12
C ARG A 118 -12.52 -3.50 0.50
N ALA A 119 -12.36 -4.32 1.55
CA ALA A 119 -13.51 -4.85 2.29
C ALA A 119 -14.41 -3.75 2.85
N ALA A 120 -13.84 -2.71 3.43
CA ALA A 120 -14.61 -1.56 3.93
C ALA A 120 -15.42 -0.86 2.83
N GLN A 121 -14.86 -0.75 1.61
CA GLN A 121 -15.59 -0.21 0.45
C GLN A 121 -16.78 -1.09 0.05
N ILE A 122 -16.58 -2.42 0.00
CA ILE A 122 -17.63 -3.39 -0.36
C ILE A 122 -18.73 -3.41 0.72
N LEU A 123 -18.36 -3.40 2.00
CA LEU A 123 -19.30 -3.39 3.13
C LEU A 123 -20.23 -2.16 3.09
N LYS A 124 -19.74 -0.99 2.65
CA LYS A 124 -20.58 0.22 2.47
C LYS A 124 -21.71 0.02 1.48
N GLN A 125 -21.55 -0.84 0.50
CA GLN A 125 -22.60 -1.12 -0.49
C GLN A 125 -23.71 -2.02 0.07
N ASN A 126 -23.45 -2.71 1.19
CA ASN A 126 -24.39 -3.60 1.90
C ASN A 126 -25.09 -4.64 0.99
N LYS A 127 -24.35 -5.15 -0.01
CA LYS A 127 -24.87 -6.13 -0.99
C LYS A 127 -24.44 -7.56 -0.68
N LEU A 128 -23.37 -7.72 0.09
CA LEU A 128 -22.74 -9.00 0.42
C LEU A 128 -22.72 -9.20 1.93
N THR A 129 -22.76 -10.45 2.35
CA THR A 129 -22.55 -10.85 3.75
C THR A 129 -21.09 -10.62 4.16
N ILE A 130 -20.82 -10.51 5.45
CA ILE A 130 -19.47 -10.36 5.99
C ILE A 130 -18.55 -11.50 5.56
N SER A 131 -19.08 -12.73 5.49
CA SER A 131 -18.34 -13.90 5.03
C SER A 131 -17.98 -13.79 3.54
N GLU A 132 -18.92 -13.40 2.70
CA GLU A 132 -18.67 -13.19 1.27
C GLU A 132 -17.62 -12.09 1.08
N VAL A 133 -17.72 -10.96 1.78
CA VAL A 133 -16.72 -9.88 1.71
C VAL A 133 -15.34 -10.38 2.14
N SER A 134 -15.26 -11.25 3.16
CA SER A 134 -13.97 -11.80 3.58
C SER A 134 -13.32 -12.63 2.46
N TYR A 135 -14.07 -13.48 1.78
CA TYR A 135 -13.57 -14.29 0.65
C TYR A 135 -13.23 -13.43 -0.56
N GLU A 136 -14.08 -12.47 -0.93
CA GLU A 136 -13.85 -11.52 -2.04
C GLU A 136 -12.62 -10.61 -1.83
N THR A 137 -12.13 -10.55 -0.61
CA THR A 137 -10.93 -9.77 -0.25
C THR A 137 -9.75 -10.66 0.18
N GLY A 138 -9.78 -11.95 -0.18
CA GLY A 138 -8.65 -12.87 -0.04
C GLY A 138 -8.39 -13.36 1.38
N PHE A 139 -9.40 -13.33 2.26
CA PHE A 139 -9.33 -13.97 3.58
C PHE A 139 -10.02 -15.32 3.54
N ASN A 140 -9.34 -16.39 3.98
CA ASN A 140 -9.89 -17.73 4.04
C ASN A 140 -10.74 -18.00 5.28
N ASP A 141 -10.65 -17.14 6.29
CA ASP A 141 -11.35 -17.28 7.57
C ASP A 141 -12.07 -15.97 7.94
N PRO A 142 -13.42 -15.96 7.90
CA PRO A 142 -14.21 -14.79 8.28
C PRO A 142 -14.02 -14.35 9.74
N GLN A 143 -13.65 -15.25 10.65
CA GLN A 143 -13.38 -14.87 12.04
C GLN A 143 -12.05 -14.11 12.14
N TYR A 144 -11.02 -14.61 11.46
CA TYR A 144 -9.74 -13.93 11.37
C TYR A 144 -9.88 -12.57 10.67
N PHE A 145 -10.65 -12.52 9.57
CA PHE A 145 -11.01 -11.28 8.89
C PHE A 145 -11.62 -10.26 9.86
N SER A 146 -12.64 -10.66 10.63
CA SER A 146 -13.33 -9.76 11.57
C SER A 146 -12.38 -9.22 12.64
N LYS A 147 -11.46 -10.04 13.16
CA LYS A 147 -10.41 -9.60 14.10
C LYS A 147 -9.47 -8.58 13.47
N CYS A 148 -9.01 -8.84 12.23
CA CYS A 148 -8.13 -7.93 11.49
C CYS A 148 -8.85 -6.61 11.19
N PHE A 149 -10.11 -6.66 10.80
CA PHE A 149 -10.96 -5.50 10.51
C PHE A 149 -11.14 -4.63 11.74
N HIS A 150 -11.48 -5.25 12.88
CA HIS A 150 -11.60 -4.53 14.15
C HIS A 150 -10.28 -3.86 14.56
N LYS A 151 -9.16 -4.56 14.41
CA LYS A 151 -7.83 -3.98 14.69
C LYS A 151 -7.51 -2.78 13.81
N GLN A 152 -7.93 -2.81 12.54
CA GLN A 152 -7.65 -1.76 11.55
C GLN A 152 -8.54 -0.53 11.73
N PHE A 153 -9.83 -0.73 12.00
CA PHE A 153 -10.84 0.33 11.99
C PHE A 153 -11.42 0.66 13.36
N GLY A 154 -11.03 -0.06 14.42
CA GLY A 154 -11.52 0.14 15.79
C GLY A 154 -12.95 -0.37 16.03
N MET A 155 -13.60 -0.97 15.03
CA MET A 155 -14.97 -1.49 15.09
C MET A 155 -15.11 -2.78 14.28
N THR A 156 -16.09 -3.60 14.63
CA THR A 156 -16.38 -4.83 13.88
C THR A 156 -16.99 -4.52 12.52
N PRO A 157 -16.94 -5.45 11.53
CA PRO A 157 -17.61 -5.26 10.24
C PRO A 157 -19.10 -4.95 10.39
N THR A 158 -19.81 -5.58 11.32
CA THR A 158 -21.22 -5.33 11.60
C THR A 158 -21.47 -3.90 12.08
N GLN A 159 -20.67 -3.42 13.04
CA GLN A 159 -20.74 -2.05 13.52
C GLN A 159 -20.45 -1.04 12.40
N TYR A 160 -19.46 -1.35 11.56
CA TYR A 160 -19.11 -0.50 10.42
C TYR A 160 -20.26 -0.31 9.43
N ILE A 161 -20.97 -1.40 9.09
CA ILE A 161 -22.18 -1.34 8.25
C ILE A 161 -23.25 -0.47 8.91
N SER A 162 -23.55 -0.71 10.19
CA SER A 162 -24.60 0.03 10.92
C SER A 162 -24.31 1.54 10.98
N GLU A 163 -23.06 1.92 11.26
CA GLU A 163 -22.67 3.35 11.28
C GLU A 163 -22.74 4.01 9.90
N THR A 164 -22.43 3.26 8.86
CA THR A 164 -22.46 3.78 7.48
C THR A 164 -23.89 4.00 7.02
N MET A 165 -24.81 3.11 7.41
CA MET A 165 -26.24 3.24 7.10
C MET A 165 -26.93 4.37 7.86
N SER A 166 -26.48 4.67 9.08
CA SER A 166 -27.04 5.74 9.90
C SER A 166 -26.66 7.16 9.43
N LYS A 167 -25.68 7.27 8.53
CA LYS A 167 -25.16 8.55 8.01
C LYS A 167 -25.67 8.91 6.61
N ASN A 168 -26.44 8.02 5.97
CA ASN A 168 -27.10 8.22 4.68
C ASN A 168 -28.62 8.42 4.89
#